data_6c3b9b69ccb6ee51b27a8d68a00e7273
#
_entry.id   6c3b9b69ccb6ee51b27a8d68a00e7273
#
_cell.length_a   1.000
_cell.length_b   1.000
_cell.length_c   1.000
_cell.angle_alpha   90.00
_cell.angle_beta   90.00
_cell.angle_gamma   90.00
#
_symmetry.space_group_name_H-M   'P 1'
#
loop_
_entity.id
_entity.type
_entity.pdbx_description
1 polymer ?
#
loop_
_entity_poly.entity_id
_entity_poly.type
_entity_poly.pdbx_seq_one_letter_code
_entity_poly.pdbx_strand_id
1 'polypeptide(L)'
;MDFGFTDDQREIQRTARDLLAGRATPARVREHAEARTIDAPLWHELSELGWAGIAVAEQYGGQGLGQIELSILCEELGRALAPVPFLPSAMAATVIEHGGSPALCERWLPGLASGESIGALGAAVDGAAELVIGAPDAQVIVLVEGDGSARVLAAEEAELTPIESIDPTRSAASVSAAGAGEELPDGCAGLGRALVSVSSELVGVCDRALSMTVDYVKDRKQFGVPVGSFQAVSHRCAQMLLETEQARSTAAFAAWTADADPERLAEAAAMAKAAASDAGREVTAAAIQMHGGIGFTWEADVHWLFKRGQLDAALLGGAGRHRARIAAILADRAGAPALG
;
A
#
# COMPACT_ATOMS: atom_id res chain seq x y z
N MET A 1 -26.24 -1.98 5.17
CA MET A 1 -24.95 -2.09 4.47
C MET A 1 -24.40 -3.47 4.79
N ASP A 2 -24.14 -4.27 3.78
CA ASP A 2 -23.41 -5.53 3.95
C ASP A 2 -21.97 -5.25 3.49
N PHE A 3 -21.01 -5.39 4.40
CA PHE A 3 -19.58 -5.22 4.14
C PHE A 3 -18.88 -6.57 3.91
N GLY A 4 -19.65 -7.66 3.83
CA GLY A 4 -19.11 -8.97 3.52
C GLY A 4 -18.70 -9.04 2.05
N PHE A 5 -17.56 -9.68 1.77
CA PHE A 5 -17.17 -9.97 0.39
C PHE A 5 -18.20 -10.83 -0.32
N THR A 6 -18.41 -10.57 -1.60
CA THR A 6 -19.16 -11.46 -2.52
C THR A 6 -18.40 -12.78 -2.69
N ASP A 7 -19.04 -13.76 -3.30
CA ASP A 7 -18.37 -15.04 -3.57
C ASP A 7 -17.19 -14.87 -4.55
N ASP A 8 -17.35 -14.01 -5.56
CA ASP A 8 -16.27 -13.68 -6.50
C ASP A 8 -15.09 -12.98 -5.80
N GLN A 9 -15.36 -12.04 -4.90
CA GLN A 9 -14.31 -11.37 -4.12
C GLN A 9 -13.58 -12.34 -3.19
N ARG A 10 -14.29 -13.30 -2.58
CA ARG A 10 -13.66 -14.39 -1.79
C ARG A 10 -12.81 -15.31 -2.67
N GLU A 11 -13.23 -15.55 -3.90
CA GLU A 11 -12.44 -16.33 -4.86
C GLU A 11 -11.17 -15.61 -5.27
N ILE A 12 -11.22 -14.29 -5.55
CA ILE A 12 -10.04 -13.47 -5.81
C ILE A 12 -9.08 -13.54 -4.64
N GLN A 13 -9.57 -13.34 -3.41
CA GLN A 13 -8.75 -13.40 -2.20
C GLN A 13 -8.06 -14.76 -2.04
N ARG A 14 -8.82 -15.86 -2.19
CA ARG A 14 -8.28 -17.21 -2.05
C ARG A 14 -7.23 -17.50 -3.10
N THR A 15 -7.52 -17.19 -4.36
CA THR A 15 -6.60 -17.39 -5.48
C THR A 15 -5.31 -16.60 -5.29
N ALA A 16 -5.42 -15.33 -4.87
CA ALA A 16 -4.27 -14.49 -4.59
C ALA A 16 -3.40 -15.07 -3.46
N ARG A 17 -4.03 -15.48 -2.36
CA ARG A 17 -3.35 -16.07 -1.22
C ARG A 17 -2.61 -17.35 -1.59
N ASP A 18 -3.26 -18.26 -2.30
CA ASP A 18 -2.69 -19.55 -2.68
C ASP A 18 -1.53 -19.38 -3.68
N LEU A 19 -1.69 -18.51 -4.67
CA LEU A 19 -0.64 -18.20 -5.64
C LEU A 19 0.58 -17.59 -4.94
N LEU A 20 0.38 -16.55 -4.14
CA LEU A 20 1.47 -15.85 -3.46
C LEU A 20 2.18 -16.74 -2.42
N ALA A 21 1.47 -17.64 -1.75
CA ALA A 21 2.09 -18.61 -0.84
C ALA A 21 3.08 -19.53 -1.56
N GLY A 22 2.82 -19.85 -2.82
CA GLY A 22 3.72 -20.66 -3.65
C GLY A 22 4.82 -19.87 -4.38
N ARG A 23 4.61 -18.60 -4.67
CA ARG A 23 5.50 -17.77 -5.49
C ARG A 23 6.34 -16.79 -4.67
N ALA A 24 5.77 -16.06 -3.74
CA ALA A 24 6.46 -15.12 -2.87
C ALA A 24 6.87 -15.80 -1.55
N THR A 25 7.62 -16.89 -1.66
CA THR A 25 8.11 -17.61 -0.47
C THR A 25 9.10 -16.75 0.32
N PRO A 26 9.28 -16.97 1.63
CA PRO A 26 10.23 -16.22 2.46
C PRO A 26 11.66 -16.22 1.87
N ALA A 27 12.09 -17.34 1.31
CA ALA A 27 13.40 -17.45 0.68
C ALA A 27 13.53 -16.54 -0.56
N ARG A 28 12.48 -16.50 -1.39
CA ARG A 28 12.45 -15.66 -2.59
C ARG A 28 12.35 -14.18 -2.25
N VAL A 29 11.53 -13.83 -1.26
CA VAL A 29 11.48 -12.44 -0.74
C VAL A 29 12.85 -11.99 -0.25
N ARG A 30 13.53 -12.84 0.52
CA ARG A 30 14.89 -12.54 1.02
C ARG A 30 15.90 -12.36 -0.11
N GLU A 31 15.89 -13.25 -1.13
CA GLU A 31 16.75 -13.16 -2.31
C GLU A 31 16.64 -11.78 -2.99
N HIS A 32 15.41 -11.35 -3.28
CA HIS A 32 15.16 -10.06 -3.92
C HIS A 32 15.46 -8.87 -3.00
N ALA A 33 15.19 -8.99 -1.70
CA ALA A 33 15.53 -7.97 -0.73
C ALA A 33 17.05 -7.75 -0.60
N GLU A 34 17.83 -8.80 -0.58
CA GLU A 34 19.29 -8.74 -0.52
C GLU A 34 19.89 -8.21 -1.83
N ALA A 35 19.33 -8.61 -2.96
CA ALA A 35 19.73 -8.13 -4.29
C ALA A 35 19.19 -6.72 -4.62
N ARG A 36 18.21 -6.22 -3.87
CA ARG A 36 17.46 -4.97 -4.14
C ARG A 36 16.87 -4.95 -5.54
N THR A 37 16.23 -6.04 -5.94
CA THR A 37 15.61 -6.22 -7.26
C THR A 37 14.14 -6.53 -7.16
N ILE A 38 13.37 -6.19 -8.18
CA ILE A 38 12.01 -6.69 -8.34
C ILE A 38 12.03 -8.15 -8.81
N ASP A 39 10.98 -8.90 -8.45
CA ASP A 39 10.73 -10.23 -8.99
C ASP A 39 10.00 -10.10 -10.35
N ALA A 40 10.76 -9.88 -11.41
CA ALA A 40 10.22 -9.67 -12.75
C ALA A 40 9.41 -10.88 -13.28
N PRO A 41 9.83 -12.15 -13.06
CA PRO A 41 8.98 -13.29 -13.41
C PRO A 41 7.63 -13.31 -12.68
N LEU A 42 7.61 -13.00 -11.39
CA LEU A 42 6.36 -12.91 -10.65
C LEU A 42 5.51 -11.74 -11.14
N TRP A 43 6.12 -10.58 -11.38
CA TRP A 43 5.40 -9.42 -11.94
C TRP A 43 4.72 -9.77 -13.27
N HIS A 44 5.42 -10.46 -14.16
CA HIS A 44 4.87 -10.92 -15.44
C HIS A 44 3.70 -11.89 -15.24
N GLU A 45 3.83 -12.90 -14.36
CA GLU A 45 2.75 -13.84 -14.03
C GLU A 45 1.49 -13.12 -13.51
N LEU A 46 1.66 -12.14 -12.60
CA LEU A 46 0.55 -11.34 -12.07
C LEU A 46 -0.10 -10.46 -13.15
N SER A 47 0.70 -9.92 -14.06
CA SER A 47 0.23 -9.11 -15.18
C SER A 47 -0.58 -9.95 -16.19
N GLU A 48 -0.12 -11.17 -16.52
CA GLU A 48 -0.87 -12.10 -17.37
C GLU A 48 -2.23 -12.51 -16.75
N LEU A 49 -2.33 -12.53 -15.42
CA LEU A 49 -3.58 -12.75 -14.70
C LEU A 49 -4.50 -11.49 -14.67
N GLY A 50 -4.04 -10.37 -15.26
CA GLY A 50 -4.78 -9.12 -15.29
C GLY A 50 -4.76 -8.32 -13.99
N TRP A 51 -3.92 -8.70 -13.02
CA TRP A 51 -3.90 -8.03 -11.72
C TRP A 51 -3.39 -6.59 -11.81
N ALA A 52 -2.41 -6.32 -12.69
CA ALA A 52 -1.88 -4.97 -12.88
C ALA A 52 -2.98 -3.95 -13.25
N GLY A 53 -3.97 -4.39 -14.04
CA GLY A 53 -5.09 -3.58 -14.50
C GLY A 53 -6.42 -3.89 -13.80
N ILE A 54 -6.44 -4.53 -12.62
CA ILE A 54 -7.67 -5.04 -12.00
C ILE A 54 -8.75 -3.96 -11.84
N ALA A 55 -8.38 -2.75 -11.43
CA ALA A 55 -9.29 -1.62 -11.23
C ALA A 55 -9.27 -0.60 -12.36
N VAL A 56 -8.46 -0.79 -13.40
CA VAL A 56 -8.45 0.06 -14.59
C VAL A 56 -9.64 -0.29 -15.48
N ALA A 57 -10.31 0.72 -16.03
CA ALA A 57 -11.48 0.53 -16.88
C ALA A 57 -11.17 -0.31 -18.13
N GLU A 58 -12.13 -1.13 -18.58
CA GLU A 58 -11.98 -2.03 -19.71
C GLU A 58 -11.59 -1.31 -21.01
N GLN A 59 -12.08 -0.10 -21.22
CA GLN A 59 -11.72 0.73 -22.39
C GLN A 59 -10.23 1.04 -22.48
N TYR A 60 -9.47 0.96 -21.38
CA TYR A 60 -8.02 1.15 -21.31
C TYR A 60 -7.27 -0.18 -21.14
N GLY A 61 -7.94 -1.31 -21.35
CA GLY A 61 -7.34 -2.64 -21.29
C GLY A 61 -7.29 -3.27 -19.90
N GLY A 62 -7.93 -2.66 -18.89
CA GLY A 62 -8.04 -3.22 -17.54
C GLY A 62 -9.21 -4.21 -17.40
N GLN A 63 -9.45 -4.66 -16.16
CA GLN A 63 -10.53 -5.59 -15.83
C GLN A 63 -11.83 -4.88 -15.45
N GLY A 64 -11.81 -3.57 -15.23
CA GLY A 64 -12.97 -2.77 -14.87
C GLY A 64 -13.60 -3.11 -13.52
N LEU A 65 -12.86 -3.78 -12.63
CA LEU A 65 -13.31 -4.07 -11.27
C LEU A 65 -13.12 -2.85 -10.35
N GLY A 66 -13.61 -2.96 -9.10
CA GLY A 66 -13.62 -1.81 -8.20
C GLY A 66 -12.40 -1.69 -7.28
N GLN A 67 -12.49 -0.70 -6.40
CA GLN A 67 -11.50 -0.48 -5.35
C GLN A 67 -11.47 -1.64 -4.34
N ILE A 68 -12.58 -2.35 -4.16
CA ILE A 68 -12.63 -3.50 -3.24
C ILE A 68 -11.70 -4.61 -3.73
N GLU A 69 -11.78 -4.99 -5.01
CA GLU A 69 -10.93 -6.03 -5.60
C GLU A 69 -9.46 -5.62 -5.61
N LEU A 70 -9.15 -4.36 -5.93
CA LEU A 70 -7.79 -3.82 -5.81
C LEU A 70 -7.28 -3.90 -4.37
N SER A 71 -8.12 -3.58 -3.39
CA SER A 71 -7.77 -3.65 -1.96
C SER A 71 -7.49 -5.07 -1.50
N ILE A 72 -8.23 -6.06 -2.00
CA ILE A 72 -7.98 -7.48 -1.74
C ILE A 72 -6.58 -7.87 -2.22
N LEU A 73 -6.22 -7.50 -3.45
CA LEU A 73 -4.89 -7.80 -3.98
C LEU A 73 -3.78 -7.08 -3.21
N CYS A 74 -3.97 -5.79 -2.86
CA CYS A 74 -3.01 -5.05 -2.05
C CYS A 74 -2.78 -5.73 -0.69
N GLU A 75 -3.85 -6.20 -0.03
CA GLU A 75 -3.74 -6.90 1.25
C GLU A 75 -2.96 -8.21 1.13
N GLU A 76 -3.25 -9.04 0.13
CA GLU A 76 -2.57 -10.32 -0.04
C GLU A 76 -1.11 -10.14 -0.48
N LEU A 77 -0.80 -9.14 -1.31
CA LEU A 77 0.57 -8.80 -1.70
C LEU A 77 1.39 -8.25 -0.52
N GLY A 78 0.77 -7.42 0.33
CA GLY A 78 1.37 -6.94 1.56
C GLY A 78 1.66 -8.07 2.55
N ARG A 79 0.70 -9.00 2.72
CA ARG A 79 0.84 -10.21 3.53
C ARG A 79 2.01 -11.09 3.07
N ALA A 80 2.20 -11.21 1.76
CA ALA A 80 3.26 -12.00 1.16
C ALA A 80 4.61 -11.26 1.09
N LEU A 81 4.64 -9.95 1.36
CA LEU A 81 5.81 -9.08 1.09
C LEU A 81 6.32 -9.20 -0.35
N ALA A 82 5.41 -9.41 -1.31
CA ALA A 82 5.78 -9.68 -2.70
C ALA A 82 6.68 -8.56 -3.24
N PRO A 83 7.89 -8.89 -3.75
CA PRO A 83 8.84 -7.88 -4.24
C PRO A 83 8.52 -7.48 -5.69
N VAL A 84 7.31 -6.99 -5.92
CA VAL A 84 6.79 -6.57 -7.22
C VAL A 84 6.32 -5.12 -7.17
N PRO A 85 6.32 -4.38 -8.30
CA PRO A 85 5.94 -2.98 -8.36
C PRO A 85 4.40 -2.77 -8.42
N PHE A 86 3.62 -3.67 -7.82
CA PHE A 86 2.16 -3.63 -7.90
C PHE A 86 1.57 -2.36 -7.27
N LEU A 87 1.87 -2.11 -5.97
CA LEU A 87 1.30 -0.96 -5.27
C LEU A 87 1.65 0.39 -5.93
N PRO A 88 2.91 0.69 -6.26
CA PRO A 88 3.23 1.96 -6.93
C PRO A 88 2.54 2.11 -8.29
N SER A 89 2.45 1.03 -9.09
CA SER A 89 1.76 1.05 -10.39
C SER A 89 0.25 1.26 -10.23
N ALA A 90 -0.39 0.56 -9.31
CA ALA A 90 -1.81 0.71 -9.03
C ALA A 90 -2.15 2.12 -8.54
N MET A 91 -1.32 2.71 -7.67
CA MET A 91 -1.51 4.10 -7.21
C MET A 91 -1.40 5.10 -8.37
N ALA A 92 -0.40 4.97 -9.22
CA ALA A 92 -0.20 5.84 -10.38
C ALA A 92 -1.37 5.72 -11.37
N ALA A 93 -1.76 4.48 -11.74
CA ALA A 93 -2.88 4.22 -12.63
C ALA A 93 -4.18 4.85 -12.09
N THR A 94 -4.46 4.67 -10.81
CA THR A 94 -5.66 5.22 -10.17
C THR A 94 -5.70 6.75 -10.22
N VAL A 95 -4.57 7.42 -9.97
CA VAL A 95 -4.54 8.91 -10.02
C VAL A 95 -4.66 9.40 -11.46
N ILE A 96 -4.05 8.72 -12.44
CA ILE A 96 -4.21 9.06 -13.86
C ILE A 96 -5.66 8.87 -14.31
N GLU A 97 -6.29 7.74 -13.96
CA GLU A 97 -7.65 7.43 -14.40
C GLU A 97 -8.68 8.42 -13.90
N HIS A 98 -8.57 8.84 -12.64
CA HIS A 98 -9.54 9.74 -12.02
C HIS A 98 -9.20 11.23 -12.14
N GLY A 99 -7.94 11.58 -12.41
CA GLY A 99 -7.47 12.96 -12.51
C GLY A 99 -7.14 13.39 -13.94
N GLY A 100 -6.91 12.45 -14.83
CA GLY A 100 -6.43 12.70 -16.20
C GLY A 100 -7.55 13.03 -17.20
N SER A 101 -7.18 13.72 -18.27
CA SER A 101 -8.03 13.83 -19.46
C SER A 101 -8.13 12.47 -20.18
N PRO A 102 -9.17 12.26 -21.03
CA PRO A 102 -9.25 11.04 -21.84
C PRO A 102 -7.96 10.75 -22.64
N ALA A 103 -7.32 11.77 -23.18
CA ALA A 103 -6.07 11.62 -23.94
C ALA A 103 -4.90 11.14 -23.05
N LEU A 104 -4.81 11.61 -21.81
CA LEU A 104 -3.80 11.14 -20.84
C LEU A 104 -4.08 9.69 -20.43
N CYS A 105 -5.34 9.36 -20.19
CA CYS A 105 -5.76 8.00 -19.86
C CYS A 105 -5.43 7.04 -21.03
N GLU A 106 -5.79 7.38 -22.27
CA GLU A 106 -5.48 6.59 -23.48
C GLU A 106 -3.97 6.40 -23.68
N ARG A 107 -3.16 7.37 -23.31
CA ARG A 107 -1.70 7.31 -23.46
C ARG A 107 -1.04 6.40 -22.41
N TRP A 108 -1.46 6.46 -21.15
CA TRP A 108 -0.71 5.87 -20.05
C TRP A 108 -1.32 4.60 -19.46
N LEU A 109 -2.67 4.52 -19.41
CA LEU A 109 -3.32 3.41 -18.73
C LEU A 109 -3.15 2.05 -19.41
N PRO A 110 -3.14 1.92 -20.76
CA PRO A 110 -2.98 0.59 -21.38
C PRO A 110 -1.68 -0.11 -20.98
N GLY A 111 -0.56 0.61 -20.95
CA GLY A 111 0.72 0.05 -20.54
C GLY A 111 0.77 -0.30 -19.05
N LEU A 112 0.11 0.50 -18.20
CA LEU A 112 0.00 0.21 -16.76
C LEU A 112 -0.95 -0.98 -16.50
N ALA A 113 -2.06 -1.07 -17.22
CA ALA A 113 -3.03 -2.16 -17.08
C ALA A 113 -2.48 -3.51 -17.54
N SER A 114 -1.68 -3.54 -18.62
CA SER A 114 -1.01 -4.75 -19.08
C SER A 114 0.21 -5.13 -18.25
N GLY A 115 0.72 -4.23 -17.40
CA GLY A 115 1.97 -4.42 -16.66
C GLY A 115 3.25 -4.27 -17.47
N GLU A 116 3.14 -3.89 -18.77
CA GLU A 116 4.29 -3.56 -19.63
C GLU A 116 5.00 -2.29 -19.15
N SER A 117 4.23 -1.35 -18.58
CA SER A 117 4.76 -0.16 -17.92
C SER A 117 4.55 -0.25 -16.41
N ILE A 118 5.55 0.15 -15.66
CA ILE A 118 5.51 0.31 -14.22
C ILE A 118 5.25 1.78 -13.91
N GLY A 119 4.30 2.04 -13.01
CA GLY A 119 3.99 3.38 -12.53
C GLY A 119 4.59 3.65 -11.15
N ALA A 120 4.78 4.93 -10.83
CA ALA A 120 5.14 5.39 -9.50
C ALA A 120 4.36 6.65 -9.12
N LEU A 121 4.04 6.81 -7.83
CA LEU A 121 3.32 7.96 -7.30
C LEU A 121 4.12 8.61 -6.17
N GLY A 122 4.39 9.91 -6.29
CA GLY A 122 5.07 10.71 -5.28
C GLY A 122 4.23 11.87 -4.77
N ALA A 123 4.33 12.16 -3.45
CA ALA A 123 3.88 13.42 -2.88
C ALA A 123 4.99 14.45 -3.07
N ALA A 124 4.71 15.53 -3.79
CA ALA A 124 5.67 16.53 -4.18
C ALA A 124 5.48 17.87 -3.44
N VAL A 125 6.54 18.64 -3.43
CA VAL A 125 6.58 20.05 -3.05
C VAL A 125 7.40 20.76 -4.12
N ASP A 126 6.80 21.74 -4.80
CA ASP A 126 7.43 22.50 -5.87
C ASP A 126 8.04 21.60 -6.99
N GLY A 127 7.34 20.53 -7.36
CA GLY A 127 7.75 19.59 -8.41
C GLY A 127 8.82 18.58 -8.00
N ALA A 128 9.14 18.48 -6.69
CA ALA A 128 10.10 17.51 -6.17
C ALA A 128 9.48 16.63 -5.10
N ALA A 129 9.69 15.31 -5.17
CA ALA A 129 9.28 14.33 -4.18
C ALA A 129 10.50 13.64 -3.57
N GLU A 130 10.61 13.66 -2.24
CA GLU A 130 11.78 13.11 -1.54
C GLU A 130 11.82 11.59 -1.52
N LEU A 131 10.66 10.94 -1.56
CA LEU A 131 10.54 9.47 -1.48
C LEU A 131 9.42 8.98 -2.38
N VAL A 132 9.81 8.31 -3.47
CA VAL A 132 8.89 7.69 -4.43
C VAL A 132 9.28 6.23 -4.58
N ILE A 133 8.43 5.33 -4.05
CA ILE A 133 8.63 3.89 -4.20
C ILE A 133 8.36 3.46 -5.64
N GLY A 134 9.17 2.53 -6.14
CA GLY A 134 9.07 2.01 -7.51
C GLY A 134 9.62 2.96 -8.59
N ALA A 135 9.99 4.20 -8.26
CA ALA A 135 10.46 5.16 -9.26
C ALA A 135 11.69 4.69 -10.07
N PRO A 136 12.68 4.00 -9.49
CA PRO A 136 13.81 3.49 -10.28
C PRO A 136 13.43 2.48 -11.38
N ASP A 137 12.30 1.80 -11.22
CA ASP A 137 11.79 0.79 -12.16
C ASP A 137 10.67 1.34 -13.06
N ALA A 138 10.18 2.55 -12.77
CA ALA A 138 9.00 3.13 -13.40
C ALA A 138 9.29 3.68 -14.81
N GLN A 139 8.32 3.57 -15.69
CA GLN A 139 8.22 4.28 -16.97
C GLN A 139 7.30 5.51 -16.85
N VAL A 140 6.39 5.50 -15.88
CA VAL A 140 5.39 6.55 -15.68
C VAL A 140 5.46 7.04 -14.24
N ILE A 141 5.59 8.34 -14.03
CA ILE A 141 5.62 8.95 -12.70
C ILE A 141 4.47 9.94 -12.58
N VAL A 142 3.77 9.87 -11.46
CA VAL A 142 2.75 10.85 -11.06
C VAL A 142 3.25 11.59 -9.84
N LEU A 143 3.23 12.91 -9.88
CA LEU A 143 3.55 13.79 -8.77
C LEU A 143 2.30 14.54 -8.32
N VAL A 144 1.98 14.49 -7.02
CA VAL A 144 0.83 15.16 -6.40
C VAL A 144 1.34 16.20 -5.43
N GLU A 145 0.95 17.45 -5.66
CA GLU A 145 1.32 18.60 -4.83
C GLU A 145 0.40 18.76 -3.61
N GLY A 146 0.89 19.53 -2.65
CA GLY A 146 0.16 19.80 -1.41
C GLY A 146 -1.15 20.60 -1.59
N ASP A 147 -1.28 21.36 -2.68
CA ASP A 147 -2.46 22.11 -3.06
C ASP A 147 -3.52 21.27 -3.80
N GLY A 148 -3.19 20.00 -4.09
CA GLY A 148 -4.06 19.08 -4.81
C GLY A 148 -3.86 19.05 -6.32
N SER A 149 -2.98 19.86 -6.88
CA SER A 149 -2.57 19.71 -8.28
C SER A 149 -1.76 18.43 -8.47
N ALA A 150 -1.81 17.87 -9.66
CA ALA A 150 -1.03 16.69 -10.01
C ALA A 150 -0.58 16.74 -11.46
N ARG A 151 0.54 16.06 -11.74
CA ARG A 151 1.08 15.93 -13.10
C ARG A 151 1.57 14.52 -13.34
N VAL A 152 1.51 14.10 -14.60
CA VAL A 152 2.06 12.84 -15.09
C VAL A 152 3.19 13.11 -16.06
N LEU A 153 4.26 12.31 -15.99
CA LEU A 153 5.42 12.44 -16.87
C LEU A 153 6.03 11.06 -17.15
N ALA A 154 6.74 10.96 -18.26
CA ALA A 154 7.62 9.82 -18.48
C ALA A 154 8.80 9.89 -17.51
N ALA A 155 9.25 8.74 -16.99
CA ALA A 155 10.35 8.71 -16.03
C ALA A 155 11.65 9.33 -16.56
N GLU A 156 11.87 9.27 -17.88
CA GLU A 156 13.02 9.90 -18.59
C GLU A 156 13.00 11.43 -18.57
N GLU A 157 11.85 12.05 -18.29
CA GLU A 157 11.69 13.50 -18.15
C GLU A 157 12.00 13.98 -16.74
N ALA A 158 12.23 13.08 -15.79
CA ALA A 158 12.54 13.39 -14.39
C ALA A 158 14.00 13.10 -14.05
N GLU A 159 14.55 13.86 -13.13
CA GLU A 159 15.81 13.52 -12.47
C GLU A 159 15.51 12.58 -11.28
N LEU A 160 16.07 11.37 -11.34
CA LEU A 160 15.91 10.34 -10.32
C LEU A 160 17.21 10.18 -9.54
N THR A 161 17.16 10.37 -8.22
CA THR A 161 18.27 10.03 -7.34
C THR A 161 17.88 8.84 -6.47
N PRO A 162 18.49 7.64 -6.68
CA PRO A 162 18.19 6.45 -5.91
C PRO A 162 18.35 6.67 -4.40
N ILE A 163 17.44 6.11 -3.60
CA ILE A 163 17.45 6.19 -2.15
C ILE A 163 17.59 4.78 -1.57
N GLU A 164 18.47 4.64 -0.60
CA GLU A 164 18.53 3.43 0.21
C GLU A 164 17.38 3.41 1.22
N SER A 165 16.25 2.81 0.80
CA SER A 165 15.07 2.68 1.65
C SER A 165 15.30 1.71 2.82
N ILE A 166 14.57 1.92 3.92
CA ILE A 166 14.50 0.97 5.04
C ILE A 166 13.97 -0.41 4.58
N ASP A 167 13.03 -0.43 3.63
CA ASP A 167 12.49 -1.65 3.03
C ASP A 167 13.23 -1.98 1.72
N PRO A 168 14.15 -2.94 1.72
CA PRO A 168 14.91 -3.29 0.53
C PRO A 168 14.14 -4.20 -0.45
N THR A 169 12.92 -4.62 -0.11
CA THR A 169 12.04 -5.36 -1.03
C THR A 169 11.39 -4.44 -2.08
N ARG A 170 11.67 -3.13 -2.01
CA ARG A 170 11.19 -2.09 -2.93
C ARG A 170 12.30 -1.13 -3.29
N SER A 171 12.39 -0.78 -4.57
CA SER A 171 13.21 0.33 -5.02
C SER A 171 12.57 1.67 -4.60
N ALA A 172 13.38 2.68 -4.41
CA ALA A 172 12.94 4.04 -4.13
C ALA A 172 13.92 5.08 -4.69
N ALA A 173 13.40 6.25 -5.04
CA ALA A 173 14.22 7.40 -5.44
C ALA A 173 13.57 8.70 -4.94
N SER A 174 14.36 9.74 -4.82
CA SER A 174 13.83 11.09 -4.94
C SER A 174 13.62 11.44 -6.40
N VAL A 175 12.60 12.23 -6.67
CA VAL A 175 12.18 12.59 -8.04
C VAL A 175 12.11 14.10 -8.14
N SER A 176 12.74 14.69 -9.16
CA SER A 176 12.59 16.11 -9.50
C SER A 176 12.14 16.22 -10.94
N ALA A 177 10.98 16.81 -11.15
CA ALA A 177 10.41 17.00 -12.48
C ALA A 177 10.90 18.29 -13.17
N ALA A 178 11.48 19.24 -12.42
CA ALA A 178 11.95 20.54 -12.95
C ALA A 178 10.93 21.25 -13.87
N GLY A 179 9.62 21.04 -13.62
CA GLY A 179 8.53 21.59 -14.42
C GLY A 179 8.09 20.74 -15.62
N ALA A 180 8.70 19.57 -15.84
CA ALA A 180 8.27 18.60 -16.86
C ALA A 180 6.93 17.95 -16.54
N GLY A 181 6.36 17.26 -17.54
CA GLY A 181 5.11 16.51 -17.43
C GLY A 181 3.87 17.32 -17.74
N GLU A 182 2.77 16.62 -17.89
CA GLU A 182 1.44 17.15 -18.21
C GLU A 182 0.57 17.22 -16.95
N GLU A 183 -0.13 18.32 -16.77
CA GLU A 183 -1.06 18.48 -15.65
C GLU A 183 -2.28 17.55 -15.81
N LEU A 184 -2.70 16.97 -14.70
CA LEU A 184 -3.95 16.24 -14.62
C LEU A 184 -5.08 17.27 -14.37
N PRO A 185 -6.08 17.39 -15.27
CA PRO A 185 -7.12 18.42 -15.18
C PRO A 185 -7.90 18.42 -13.86
N ASP A 186 -8.18 17.21 -13.32
CA ASP A 186 -8.88 17.04 -12.05
C ASP A 186 -7.89 16.80 -10.89
N GLY A 187 -6.61 17.10 -11.10
CA GLY A 187 -5.57 17.05 -10.09
C GLY A 187 -5.46 15.68 -9.43
N CYS A 188 -5.51 15.67 -8.10
CA CYS A 188 -5.37 14.45 -7.30
C CYS A 188 -6.68 13.71 -7.02
N ALA A 189 -7.67 13.74 -7.93
CA ALA A 189 -8.99 13.11 -7.71
C ALA A 189 -8.88 11.63 -7.31
N GLY A 190 -7.91 10.88 -7.85
CA GLY A 190 -7.63 9.48 -7.51
C GLY A 190 -6.86 9.26 -6.20
N LEU A 191 -6.34 10.30 -5.54
CA LEU A 191 -5.47 10.16 -4.36
C LEU A 191 -6.15 9.42 -3.20
N GLY A 192 -7.46 9.62 -3.01
CA GLY A 192 -8.22 8.90 -1.99
C GLY A 192 -8.15 7.38 -2.18
N ARG A 193 -8.29 6.92 -3.42
CA ARG A 193 -8.18 5.48 -3.78
C ARG A 193 -6.75 4.96 -3.59
N ALA A 194 -5.74 5.74 -3.95
CA ALA A 194 -4.34 5.40 -3.70
C ALA A 194 -4.05 5.23 -2.19
N LEU A 195 -4.61 6.10 -1.33
CA LEU A 195 -4.50 5.96 0.12
C LEU A 195 -5.18 4.68 0.64
N VAL A 196 -6.30 4.28 0.05
CA VAL A 196 -6.99 3.01 0.37
C VAL A 196 -6.08 1.83 0.02
N SER A 197 -5.43 1.84 -1.14
CA SER A 197 -4.51 0.77 -1.58
C SER A 197 -3.33 0.61 -0.61
N VAL A 198 -2.68 1.71 -0.19
CA VAL A 198 -1.62 1.67 0.85
C VAL A 198 -2.14 1.15 2.18
N SER A 199 -3.36 1.55 2.57
CA SER A 199 -3.96 1.10 3.83
C SER A 199 -4.25 -0.39 3.82
N SER A 200 -4.73 -0.92 2.70
CA SER A 200 -4.99 -2.35 2.52
C SER A 200 -3.71 -3.18 2.54
N GLU A 201 -2.63 -2.70 1.92
CA GLU A 201 -1.34 -3.38 2.02
C GLU A 201 -0.82 -3.41 3.46
N LEU A 202 -0.91 -2.32 4.21
CA LEU A 202 -0.55 -2.28 5.63
C LEU A 202 -1.35 -3.29 6.46
N VAL A 203 -2.63 -3.48 6.17
CA VAL A 203 -3.45 -4.53 6.82
C VAL A 203 -2.85 -5.92 6.57
N GLY A 204 -2.46 -6.23 5.33
CA GLY A 204 -1.82 -7.50 5.00
C GLY A 204 -0.49 -7.70 5.72
N VAL A 205 0.34 -6.66 5.81
CA VAL A 205 1.59 -6.66 6.56
C VAL A 205 1.35 -6.94 8.05
N CYS A 206 0.36 -6.27 8.66
CA CYS A 206 -0.02 -6.47 10.07
C CYS A 206 -0.53 -7.90 10.32
N ASP A 207 -1.41 -8.41 9.45
CA ASP A 207 -1.96 -9.75 9.54
C ASP A 207 -0.86 -10.82 9.50
N ARG A 208 0.11 -10.66 8.59
CA ARG A 208 1.26 -11.57 8.51
C ARG A 208 2.14 -11.48 9.75
N ALA A 209 2.47 -10.27 10.21
CA ALA A 209 3.26 -10.05 11.41
C ALA A 209 2.62 -10.69 12.64
N LEU A 210 1.30 -10.52 12.80
CA LEU A 210 0.52 -11.13 13.85
C LEU A 210 0.55 -12.66 13.76
N SER A 211 0.27 -13.24 12.59
CA SER A 211 0.23 -14.70 12.42
C SER A 211 1.58 -15.34 12.74
N MET A 212 2.68 -14.80 12.22
CA MET A 212 4.04 -15.27 12.51
C MET A 212 4.36 -15.17 14.01
N THR A 213 3.93 -14.08 14.65
CA THR A 213 4.15 -13.88 16.09
C THR A 213 3.38 -14.92 16.92
N VAL A 214 2.11 -15.15 16.58
CA VAL A 214 1.26 -16.14 17.29
C VAL A 214 1.85 -17.54 17.16
N ASP A 215 2.30 -17.92 15.97
CA ASP A 215 2.95 -19.23 15.76
C ASP A 215 4.23 -19.34 16.58
N TYR A 216 5.10 -18.32 16.51
CA TYR A 216 6.35 -18.31 17.27
C TYR A 216 6.12 -18.44 18.80
N VAL A 217 5.19 -17.67 19.38
CA VAL A 217 4.98 -17.70 20.84
C VAL A 217 4.28 -18.96 21.32
N LYS A 218 3.59 -19.70 20.46
CA LYS A 218 3.04 -21.03 20.76
C LYS A 218 4.14 -22.09 20.82
N ASP A 219 5.15 -22.00 19.96
CA ASP A 219 6.21 -23.00 19.83
C ASP A 219 7.40 -22.73 20.77
N ARG A 220 7.75 -21.45 20.97
CA ARG A 220 8.89 -21.06 21.81
C ARG A 220 8.62 -21.35 23.28
N LYS A 221 9.48 -22.12 23.90
CA LYS A 221 9.37 -22.46 25.34
C LYS A 221 10.42 -21.73 26.17
N GLN A 222 10.01 -21.18 27.31
CA GLN A 222 10.84 -20.69 28.38
C GLN A 222 10.21 -21.06 29.73
N PHE A 223 11.03 -21.32 30.73
CA PHE A 223 10.57 -21.76 32.06
C PHE A 223 9.66 -23.00 32.01
N GLY A 224 9.87 -23.88 31.03
CA GLY A 224 9.13 -25.14 30.86
C GLY A 224 7.77 -25.04 30.15
N VAL A 225 7.32 -23.83 29.76
CA VAL A 225 6.02 -23.59 29.10
C VAL A 225 6.19 -22.75 27.81
N PRO A 226 5.23 -22.79 26.85
CA PRO A 226 5.18 -21.86 25.75
C PRO A 226 5.16 -20.41 26.23
N VAL A 227 5.93 -19.52 25.59
CA VAL A 227 5.98 -18.11 26.02
C VAL A 227 4.65 -17.41 25.85
N GLY A 228 3.80 -17.85 24.92
CA GLY A 228 2.43 -17.36 24.73
C GLY A 228 1.49 -17.60 25.92
N SER A 229 1.85 -18.50 26.87
CA SER A 229 1.07 -18.71 28.10
C SER A 229 1.22 -17.58 29.12
N PHE A 230 2.26 -16.73 28.98
CA PHE A 230 2.42 -15.58 29.87
C PHE A 230 1.48 -14.44 29.44
N GLN A 231 0.75 -13.87 30.42
CA GLN A 231 -0.24 -12.81 30.15
C GLN A 231 0.35 -11.61 29.40
N ALA A 232 1.58 -11.19 29.72
CA ALA A 232 2.23 -10.09 29.02
C ALA A 232 2.38 -10.36 27.49
N VAL A 233 2.58 -11.60 27.09
CA VAL A 233 2.71 -12.03 25.69
C VAL A 233 1.33 -12.19 25.06
N SER A 234 0.42 -12.96 25.68
CA SER A 234 -0.92 -13.20 25.13
C SER A 234 -1.75 -11.93 24.98
N HIS A 235 -1.67 -11.01 25.97
CA HIS A 235 -2.36 -9.71 25.87
C HIS A 235 -1.78 -8.83 24.77
N ARG A 236 -0.44 -8.86 24.55
CA ARG A 236 0.15 -8.10 23.44
C ARG A 236 -0.28 -8.67 22.08
N CYS A 237 -0.38 -9.99 21.91
CA CYS A 237 -0.93 -10.61 20.71
C CYS A 237 -2.40 -10.23 20.49
N ALA A 238 -3.21 -10.20 21.57
CA ALA A 238 -4.60 -9.75 21.49
C ALA A 238 -4.72 -8.27 21.08
N GLN A 239 -3.82 -7.41 21.58
CA GLN A 239 -3.76 -6.01 21.17
C GLN A 239 -3.35 -5.85 19.70
N MET A 240 -2.37 -6.63 19.22
CA MET A 240 -2.00 -6.66 17.82
C MET A 240 -3.19 -7.07 16.92
N LEU A 241 -3.98 -8.06 17.35
CA LEU A 241 -5.19 -8.46 16.63
C LEU A 241 -6.20 -7.30 16.58
N LEU A 242 -6.48 -6.64 17.71
CA LEU A 242 -7.41 -5.52 17.76
C LEU A 242 -6.99 -4.40 16.81
N GLU A 243 -5.73 -4.02 16.82
CA GLU A 243 -5.17 -2.96 15.95
C GLU A 243 -5.27 -3.35 14.47
N THR A 244 -4.97 -4.61 14.13
CA THR A 244 -5.08 -5.12 12.76
C THR A 244 -6.52 -5.11 12.25
N GLU A 245 -7.48 -5.63 13.05
CA GLU A 245 -8.89 -5.70 12.67
C GLU A 245 -9.55 -4.31 12.61
N GLN A 246 -9.12 -3.38 13.44
CA GLN A 246 -9.56 -1.98 13.38
C GLN A 246 -9.08 -1.32 12.08
N ALA A 247 -7.82 -1.51 11.70
CA ALA A 247 -7.28 -1.04 10.42
C ALA A 247 -7.99 -1.71 9.23
N ARG A 248 -8.24 -3.03 9.28
CA ARG A 248 -8.98 -3.78 8.25
C ARG A 248 -10.38 -3.22 8.04
N SER A 249 -11.11 -2.99 9.13
CA SER A 249 -12.49 -2.47 9.08
C SER A 249 -12.55 -1.07 8.44
N THR A 250 -11.60 -0.19 8.78
CA THR A 250 -11.54 1.16 8.20
C THR A 250 -11.10 1.13 6.74
N ALA A 251 -10.16 0.26 6.34
CA ALA A 251 -9.74 0.09 4.97
C ALA A 251 -10.87 -0.48 4.08
N ALA A 252 -11.58 -1.50 4.57
CA ALA A 252 -12.74 -2.08 3.88
C ALA A 252 -13.87 -1.05 3.70
N PHE A 253 -14.15 -0.25 4.73
CA PHE A 253 -15.12 0.84 4.63
C PHE A 253 -14.70 1.87 3.58
N ALA A 254 -13.43 2.26 3.54
CA ALA A 254 -12.93 3.23 2.57
C ALA A 254 -12.93 2.67 1.13
N ALA A 255 -12.63 1.37 0.95
CA ALA A 255 -12.72 0.69 -0.35
C ALA A 255 -14.17 0.67 -0.86
N TRP A 256 -15.12 0.29 0.00
CA TRP A 256 -16.54 0.35 -0.33
C TRP A 256 -17.00 1.79 -0.65
N THR A 257 -16.55 2.78 0.13
CA THR A 257 -16.90 4.19 -0.07
C THR A 257 -16.39 4.69 -1.42
N ALA A 258 -15.21 4.26 -1.86
CA ALA A 258 -14.65 4.63 -3.14
C ALA A 258 -15.57 4.25 -4.33
N ASP A 259 -16.25 3.12 -4.22
CA ASP A 259 -17.10 2.61 -5.30
C ASP A 259 -18.57 3.03 -5.15
N ALA A 260 -19.09 3.09 -3.91
CA ALA A 260 -20.52 3.30 -3.65
C ALA A 260 -20.89 4.71 -3.21
N ASP A 261 -19.96 5.51 -2.64
CA ASP A 261 -20.21 6.86 -2.11
C ASP A 261 -18.95 7.75 -2.25
N PRO A 262 -18.52 8.05 -3.50
CA PRO A 262 -17.25 8.75 -3.76
C PRO A 262 -17.14 10.13 -3.09
N GLU A 263 -18.27 10.81 -2.81
CA GLU A 263 -18.29 12.12 -2.15
C GLU A 263 -17.70 12.06 -0.73
N ARG A 264 -17.78 10.90 -0.07
CA ARG A 264 -17.23 10.66 1.27
C ARG A 264 -15.83 10.04 1.26
N LEU A 265 -15.29 9.72 0.09
CA LEU A 265 -14.01 9.03 -0.02
C LEU A 265 -12.87 9.78 0.66
N ALA A 266 -12.82 11.10 0.57
CA ALA A 266 -11.75 11.90 1.17
C ALA A 266 -11.64 11.70 2.69
N GLU A 267 -12.78 11.62 3.38
CA GLU A 267 -12.85 11.35 4.82
C GLU A 267 -12.51 9.87 5.11
N ALA A 268 -13.17 8.94 4.42
CA ALA A 268 -12.99 7.50 4.62
C ALA A 268 -11.53 7.06 4.37
N ALA A 269 -10.91 7.54 3.29
CA ALA A 269 -9.51 7.25 2.96
C ALA A 269 -8.54 7.81 4.02
N ALA A 270 -8.81 9.03 4.53
CA ALA A 270 -8.01 9.60 5.61
C ALA A 270 -8.14 8.80 6.91
N MET A 271 -9.34 8.31 7.24
CA MET A 271 -9.58 7.42 8.40
C MET A 271 -8.82 6.11 8.24
N ALA A 272 -8.93 5.45 7.08
CA ALA A 272 -8.24 4.20 6.77
C ALA A 272 -6.72 4.37 6.87
N LYS A 273 -6.15 5.41 6.24
CA LYS A 273 -4.70 5.64 6.25
C LYS A 273 -4.18 5.98 7.65
N ALA A 274 -4.93 6.74 8.46
CA ALA A 274 -4.55 7.01 9.84
C ALA A 274 -4.51 5.73 10.67
N ALA A 275 -5.57 4.92 10.64
CA ALA A 275 -5.67 3.67 11.39
C ALA A 275 -4.62 2.64 10.93
N ALA A 276 -4.48 2.44 9.62
CA ALA A 276 -3.51 1.49 9.06
C ALA A 276 -2.06 1.91 9.33
N SER A 277 -1.74 3.23 9.31
CA SER A 277 -0.40 3.72 9.64
C SER A 277 -0.03 3.47 11.10
N ASP A 278 -0.95 3.66 12.03
CA ASP A 278 -0.70 3.34 13.44
C ASP A 278 -0.56 1.83 13.63
N ALA A 279 -1.49 1.04 13.08
CA ALA A 279 -1.41 -0.42 13.15
C ALA A 279 -0.10 -0.95 12.54
N GLY A 280 0.29 -0.46 11.36
CA GLY A 280 1.53 -0.84 10.69
C GLY A 280 2.76 -0.64 11.58
N ARG A 281 2.84 0.48 12.27
CA ARG A 281 3.93 0.79 13.20
C ARG A 281 3.90 -0.08 14.45
N GLU A 282 2.75 -0.13 15.12
CA GLU A 282 2.62 -0.77 16.43
C GLU A 282 2.65 -2.30 16.35
N VAL A 283 1.92 -2.89 15.38
CA VAL A 283 1.84 -4.34 15.23
C VAL A 283 3.18 -4.92 14.80
N THR A 284 3.84 -4.29 13.82
CA THR A 284 5.13 -4.81 13.33
C THR A 284 6.26 -4.62 14.36
N ALA A 285 6.26 -3.52 15.12
CA ALA A 285 7.19 -3.32 16.23
C ALA A 285 6.95 -4.32 17.37
N ALA A 286 5.68 -4.59 17.69
CA ALA A 286 5.32 -5.62 18.67
C ALA A 286 5.76 -7.01 18.21
N ALA A 287 5.63 -7.33 16.92
CA ALA A 287 6.09 -8.59 16.37
C ALA A 287 7.60 -8.81 16.60
N ILE A 288 8.43 -7.79 16.32
CA ILE A 288 9.87 -7.83 16.66
C ILE A 288 10.07 -8.11 18.14
N GLN A 289 9.39 -7.34 19.01
CA GLN A 289 9.54 -7.48 20.47
C GLN A 289 9.13 -8.86 20.95
N MET A 290 8.04 -9.45 20.41
CA MET A 290 7.53 -10.76 20.83
C MET A 290 8.44 -11.92 20.37
N HIS A 291 9.19 -11.75 19.29
CA HIS A 291 10.23 -12.71 18.88
C HIS A 291 11.48 -12.63 19.76
N GLY A 292 11.64 -11.58 20.58
CA GLY A 292 12.82 -11.39 21.42
C GLY A 292 14.11 -11.22 20.62
N GLY A 293 15.21 -11.77 21.11
CA GLY A 293 16.54 -11.58 20.47
C GLY A 293 16.58 -11.97 18.99
N ILE A 294 15.89 -13.04 18.59
CA ILE A 294 15.88 -13.48 17.18
C ILE A 294 15.19 -12.48 16.25
N GLY A 295 14.19 -11.72 16.77
CA GLY A 295 13.49 -10.70 15.98
C GLY A 295 14.39 -9.57 15.45
N PHE A 296 15.56 -9.37 16.07
CA PHE A 296 16.58 -8.39 15.64
C PHE A 296 17.66 -9.00 14.74
N THR A 297 17.58 -10.27 14.43
CA THR A 297 18.56 -10.95 13.59
C THR A 297 18.06 -11.11 12.15
N TRP A 298 18.98 -11.28 11.21
CA TRP A 298 18.69 -11.58 9.82
C TRP A 298 18.11 -12.99 9.60
N GLU A 299 18.06 -13.82 10.64
CA GLU A 299 17.54 -15.19 10.60
C GLU A 299 16.00 -15.22 10.62
N ALA A 300 15.37 -14.20 11.25
CA ALA A 300 13.91 -14.12 11.38
C ALA A 300 13.31 -13.15 10.38
N ASP A 301 12.41 -13.62 9.50
CA ASP A 301 11.80 -12.81 8.44
C ASP A 301 10.85 -11.71 8.95
N VAL A 302 10.54 -11.70 10.24
CA VAL A 302 9.65 -10.69 10.85
C VAL A 302 10.16 -9.25 10.69
N HIS A 303 11.49 -9.06 10.56
CA HIS A 303 12.06 -7.73 10.36
C HIS A 303 11.73 -7.12 8.98
N TRP A 304 11.44 -7.95 7.95
CA TRP A 304 11.00 -7.46 6.65
C TRP A 304 9.61 -6.81 6.75
N LEU A 305 8.71 -7.43 7.53
CA LEU A 305 7.38 -6.88 7.81
C LEU A 305 7.48 -5.56 8.59
N PHE A 306 8.38 -5.49 9.56
CA PHE A 306 8.64 -4.24 10.29
C PHE A 306 9.09 -3.13 9.33
N LYS A 307 10.06 -3.39 8.47
CA LYS A 307 10.60 -2.41 7.52
C LYS A 307 9.53 -1.94 6.54
N ARG A 308 8.73 -2.86 5.96
CA ARG A 308 7.59 -2.56 5.11
C ARG A 308 6.54 -1.72 5.85
N GLY A 309 6.15 -2.12 7.04
CA GLY A 309 5.18 -1.41 7.86
C GLY A 309 5.59 0.02 8.22
N GLN A 310 6.89 0.25 8.53
CA GLN A 310 7.40 1.59 8.80
C GLN A 310 7.40 2.47 7.54
N LEU A 311 7.81 1.93 6.39
CA LEU A 311 7.82 2.64 5.11
C LEU A 311 6.40 3.04 4.70
N ASP A 312 5.48 2.08 4.61
CA ASP A 312 4.11 2.30 4.13
C ASP A 312 3.31 3.21 5.07
N ALA A 313 3.58 3.17 6.37
CA ALA A 313 2.98 4.09 7.32
C ALA A 313 3.36 5.56 7.05
N ALA A 314 4.51 5.80 6.44
CA ALA A 314 4.98 7.15 6.07
C ALA A 314 4.53 7.59 4.68
N LEU A 315 4.27 6.65 3.74
CA LEU A 315 3.89 6.95 2.37
C LEU A 315 2.65 7.85 2.31
N LEU A 316 2.69 8.88 1.47
CA LEU A 316 1.60 9.85 1.26
C LEU A 316 1.12 10.54 2.55
N GLY A 317 1.97 10.58 3.56
CA GLY A 317 1.73 11.17 4.87
C GLY A 317 1.36 10.15 5.95
N GLY A 318 1.88 10.38 7.17
CA GLY A 318 1.61 9.54 8.34
C GLY A 318 0.27 9.83 9.02
N ALA A 319 -0.08 9.05 10.04
CA ALA A 319 -1.35 9.11 10.77
C ALA A 319 -1.72 10.52 11.26
N GLY A 320 -0.76 11.31 11.74
CA GLY A 320 -1.01 12.68 12.22
C GLY A 320 -1.56 13.61 11.13
N ARG A 321 -0.97 13.56 9.91
CA ARG A 321 -1.44 14.34 8.76
C ARG A 321 -2.88 13.98 8.37
N HIS A 322 -3.20 12.69 8.36
CA HIS A 322 -4.53 12.24 7.99
C HIS A 322 -5.58 12.56 9.06
N ARG A 323 -5.23 12.52 10.35
CA ARG A 323 -6.10 13.02 11.43
C ARG A 323 -6.37 14.51 11.31
N ALA A 324 -5.37 15.32 10.97
CA ALA A 324 -5.58 16.76 10.71
C ALA A 324 -6.51 16.98 9.51
N ARG A 325 -6.40 16.17 8.44
CA ARG A 325 -7.31 16.21 7.30
C ARG A 325 -8.76 15.87 7.70
N ILE A 326 -8.96 14.83 8.52
CA ILE A 326 -10.30 14.49 9.05
C ILE A 326 -10.87 15.67 9.85
N ALA A 327 -10.08 16.27 10.73
CA ALA A 327 -10.50 17.41 11.53
C ALA A 327 -10.91 18.60 10.66
N ALA A 328 -10.17 18.91 9.59
CA ALA A 328 -10.51 19.96 8.64
C ALA A 328 -11.84 19.67 7.92
N ILE A 329 -12.06 18.46 7.40
CA ILE A 329 -13.31 18.05 6.74
C ILE A 329 -14.51 18.20 7.69
N LEU A 330 -14.36 17.80 8.96
CA LEU A 330 -15.43 17.90 9.95
C LEU A 330 -15.71 19.37 10.34
N ALA A 331 -14.69 20.21 10.44
CA ALA A 331 -14.83 21.63 10.70
C ALA A 331 -15.58 22.35 9.58
N ASP A 332 -15.24 22.07 8.32
CA ASP A 332 -15.93 22.63 7.15
C ASP A 332 -17.42 22.25 7.14
N ARG A 333 -17.75 20.99 7.42
CA ARG A 333 -19.16 20.53 7.53
C ARG A 333 -19.92 21.21 8.66
N ALA A 334 -19.25 21.52 9.75
CA ALA A 334 -19.86 22.21 10.90
C ALA A 334 -19.97 23.72 10.70
N GLY A 335 -19.44 24.30 9.62
CA GLY A 335 -19.33 25.73 9.40
C GLY A 335 -18.43 26.44 10.43
N ALA A 336 -17.49 25.71 11.04
CA ALA A 336 -16.54 26.24 11.99
C ALA A 336 -15.37 26.94 11.25
N PRO A 337 -14.83 28.08 11.77
CA PRO A 337 -13.66 28.71 11.17
C PRO A 337 -12.48 27.73 11.20
N ALA A 338 -11.67 27.72 10.11
CA ALA A 338 -10.49 26.88 10.01
C ALA A 338 -9.60 27.06 11.25
N LEU A 339 -9.21 25.97 11.87
CA LEU A 339 -8.23 25.98 12.95
C LEU A 339 -6.88 26.37 12.33
N GLY A 340 -6.41 27.60 12.62
CA GLY A 340 -5.15 28.16 12.14
C GLY A 340 -3.91 27.44 12.69
#